data_a21f87b6488652deb1f7fb2619d0b762
#
_entry.id   a21f87b6488652deb1f7fb2619d0b762
#
_cell.length_a   1.000
_cell.length_b   1.000
_cell.length_c   1.000
_cell.angle_alpha   90.00
_cell.angle_beta   90.00
_cell.angle_gamma   90.00
#
_symmetry.space_group_name_H-M   'P 1'
#
loop_
_entity.id
_entity.type
_entity.pdbx_description
1 polymer ?
#
loop_
_entity_poly.entity_id
_entity_poly.type
_entity_poly.pdbx_seq_one_letter_code
_entity_poly.pdbx_strand_id
1 'polypeptide(L)'
;AARDPPRRSGLGFAPCNPLVIAVSNSGSVVRVAEAIRAARKHGAFALGVTGKRDSLLGQSVDKIMDLNIPPFESAPGTRSYMISVMSLLLIAIRIGEVRGCYTMDEAMDMRFDMVEQGKQLGKLLPGMCEQVYQIAEKWKDMEAYDFVGTGFDYATGWFGHAKVFEALGKYAMHINSEEWLHMNFFMRNVDKIGTIIIANTHITCLLPSVTCSNRNCSPPPVRFTCNSE
;
A
#
# COMPACT_ATOMS: atom_id res chain seq x y z
N ALA A 1 20.67 -23.62 -35.49
CA ALA A 1 21.42 -22.35 -35.44
C ALA A 1 20.76 -21.45 -34.43
N ALA A 2 21.38 -21.32 -33.25
CA ALA A 2 20.95 -20.39 -32.22
C ALA A 2 21.22 -18.97 -32.73
N ARG A 3 20.19 -18.13 -32.73
CA ARG A 3 20.34 -16.72 -33.05
C ARG A 3 20.93 -15.99 -31.82
N ASP A 4 22.08 -15.37 -32.02
CA ASP A 4 22.65 -14.44 -31.03
C ASP A 4 21.65 -13.32 -30.69
N PRO A 5 21.53 -12.94 -29.42
CA PRO A 5 20.71 -11.80 -29.03
C PRO A 5 21.32 -10.51 -29.63
N PRO A 6 20.50 -9.53 -30.02
CA PRO A 6 20.98 -8.30 -30.61
C PRO A 6 21.93 -7.56 -29.67
N ARG A 7 23.15 -7.26 -30.14
CA ARG A 7 24.13 -6.45 -29.43
C ARG A 7 23.56 -5.04 -29.20
N ARG A 8 23.33 -4.66 -27.93
CA ARG A 8 22.97 -3.31 -27.57
C ARG A 8 24.19 -2.39 -27.67
N SER A 9 24.12 -1.42 -28.56
CA SER A 9 25.08 -0.33 -28.67
C SER A 9 24.88 0.67 -27.54
N GLY A 10 25.92 0.88 -26.73
CA GLY A 10 26.30 2.20 -26.29
C GLY A 10 25.77 2.76 -24.97
N LEU A 11 25.52 1.95 -23.93
CA LEU A 11 25.64 2.36 -22.53
C LEU A 11 25.97 1.09 -21.74
N GLY A 12 27.10 1.08 -21.05
CA GLY A 12 27.69 -0.11 -20.42
C GLY A 12 26.95 -0.65 -19.19
N PHE A 13 25.68 -0.94 -19.34
CA PHE A 13 24.93 -1.72 -18.36
C PHE A 13 25.08 -3.20 -18.73
N ALA A 14 25.59 -3.98 -17.77
CA ALA A 14 25.56 -5.44 -17.89
C ALA A 14 24.13 -5.91 -18.23
N PRO A 15 23.94 -6.95 -19.06
CA PRO A 15 22.62 -7.49 -19.33
C PRO A 15 22.05 -8.05 -18.04
N CYS A 16 21.26 -7.23 -17.34
CA CYS A 16 20.48 -7.68 -16.18
C CYS A 16 19.14 -8.17 -16.70
N ASN A 17 18.72 -9.36 -16.29
CA ASN A 17 17.36 -9.83 -16.47
C ASN A 17 16.54 -9.28 -15.30
N PRO A 18 15.87 -8.14 -15.43
CA PRO A 18 15.15 -7.53 -14.31
C PRO A 18 13.94 -8.38 -13.96
N LEU A 19 13.63 -8.47 -12.66
CA LEU A 19 12.35 -8.95 -12.18
C LEU A 19 11.34 -7.80 -12.27
N VAL A 20 10.23 -8.02 -12.95
CA VAL A 20 9.11 -7.08 -12.99
C VAL A 20 7.91 -7.72 -12.30
N ILE A 21 7.36 -7.05 -11.32
CA ILE A 21 6.19 -7.51 -10.56
C ILE A 21 5.00 -6.65 -10.96
N ALA A 22 3.95 -7.29 -11.47
CA ALA A 22 2.70 -6.64 -11.80
C ALA A 22 1.60 -7.04 -10.82
N VAL A 23 0.92 -6.05 -10.26
CA VAL A 23 -0.16 -6.28 -9.29
C VAL A 23 -1.48 -5.82 -9.90
N SER A 24 -2.45 -6.74 -10.00
CA SER A 24 -3.81 -6.43 -10.43
C SER A 24 -4.77 -7.50 -9.95
N ASN A 25 -5.63 -7.18 -9.01
CA ASN A 25 -6.58 -8.15 -8.45
C ASN A 25 -7.45 -8.81 -9.54
N SER A 26 -8.08 -8.02 -10.41
CA SER A 26 -8.89 -8.54 -11.52
C SER A 26 -8.06 -9.10 -12.67
N GLY A 27 -6.80 -8.67 -12.78
CA GLY A 27 -5.91 -9.00 -13.88
C GLY A 27 -6.38 -8.50 -15.26
N SER A 28 -7.43 -7.69 -15.32
CA SER A 28 -8.07 -7.23 -16.57
C SER A 28 -7.54 -5.88 -17.07
N VAL A 29 -6.66 -5.22 -16.33
CA VAL A 29 -6.13 -3.89 -16.68
C VAL A 29 -5.18 -4.01 -17.87
N VAL A 30 -5.63 -3.56 -19.03
CA VAL A 30 -4.92 -3.69 -20.32
C VAL A 30 -3.52 -3.07 -20.25
N ARG A 31 -3.40 -1.85 -19.70
CA ARG A 31 -2.11 -1.15 -19.59
C ARG A 31 -1.07 -1.90 -18.78
N VAL A 32 -1.49 -2.60 -17.72
CA VAL A 32 -0.58 -3.43 -16.93
C VAL A 32 -0.07 -4.61 -17.76
N ALA A 33 -0.95 -5.29 -18.51
CA ALA A 33 -0.56 -6.40 -19.37
C ALA A 33 0.35 -5.96 -20.52
N GLU A 34 0.09 -4.78 -21.12
CA GLU A 34 0.95 -4.20 -22.17
C GLU A 34 2.34 -3.89 -21.63
N ALA A 35 2.43 -3.24 -20.46
CA ALA A 35 3.71 -2.92 -19.80
C ALA A 35 4.54 -4.20 -19.53
N ILE A 36 3.88 -5.24 -19.03
CA ILE A 36 4.53 -6.54 -18.78
C ILE A 36 5.03 -7.18 -20.07
N ARG A 37 4.21 -7.21 -21.12
CA ARG A 37 4.63 -7.76 -22.41
C ARG A 37 5.81 -6.98 -22.99
N ALA A 38 5.82 -5.66 -22.84
CA ALA A 38 6.94 -4.83 -23.25
C ALA A 38 8.21 -5.16 -22.46
N ALA A 39 8.12 -5.25 -21.13
CA ALA A 39 9.24 -5.61 -20.27
C ALA A 39 9.83 -6.99 -20.63
N ARG A 40 8.98 -7.99 -20.87
CA ARG A 40 9.41 -9.35 -21.27
C ARG A 40 10.12 -9.36 -22.62
N LYS A 41 9.69 -8.53 -23.59
CA LYS A 41 10.41 -8.37 -24.88
C LYS A 41 11.85 -7.87 -24.68
N HIS A 42 12.10 -7.16 -23.56
CA HIS A 42 13.44 -6.69 -23.21
C HIS A 42 14.18 -7.61 -22.21
N GLY A 43 13.71 -8.85 -22.04
CA GLY A 43 14.39 -9.88 -21.24
C GLY A 43 14.04 -9.85 -19.74
N ALA A 44 12.99 -9.15 -19.35
CA ALA A 44 12.53 -9.18 -17.96
C ALA A 44 11.82 -10.52 -17.66
N PHE A 45 12.03 -11.04 -16.44
CA PHE A 45 11.19 -12.08 -15.87
C PHE A 45 9.99 -11.41 -15.19
N ALA A 46 8.78 -11.83 -15.55
CA ALA A 46 7.55 -11.21 -15.08
C ALA A 46 6.81 -12.09 -14.06
N LEU A 47 6.54 -11.52 -12.90
CA LEU A 47 5.70 -12.10 -11.86
C LEU A 47 4.38 -11.33 -11.76
N GLY A 48 3.26 -12.02 -11.95
CA GLY A 48 1.93 -11.45 -11.77
C GLY A 48 1.37 -11.76 -10.38
N VAL A 49 0.89 -10.75 -9.68
CA VAL A 49 0.15 -10.87 -8.43
C VAL A 49 -1.31 -10.56 -8.73
N THR A 50 -2.16 -11.59 -8.79
CA THR A 50 -3.55 -11.45 -9.26
C THR A 50 -4.48 -12.46 -8.59
N GLY A 51 -5.74 -12.10 -8.45
CA GLY A 51 -6.81 -13.00 -7.97
C GLY A 51 -7.45 -13.84 -9.08
N LYS A 52 -7.02 -13.68 -10.35
CA LYS A 52 -7.58 -14.42 -11.49
C LYS A 52 -6.46 -14.92 -12.41
N ARG A 53 -6.17 -16.21 -12.33
CA ARG A 53 -5.12 -16.87 -13.13
C ARG A 53 -5.34 -16.75 -14.63
N ASP A 54 -6.58 -16.90 -15.08
CA ASP A 54 -6.96 -16.89 -16.51
C ASP A 54 -7.18 -15.47 -17.06
N SER A 55 -6.78 -14.45 -16.30
CA SER A 55 -6.91 -13.04 -16.69
C SER A 55 -5.86 -12.65 -17.74
N LEU A 56 -6.06 -11.47 -18.34
CA LEU A 56 -5.13 -10.88 -19.30
C LEU A 56 -3.71 -10.75 -18.71
N LEU A 57 -3.59 -10.36 -17.44
CA LEU A 57 -2.33 -10.31 -16.72
C LEU A 57 -1.75 -11.70 -16.53
N GLY A 58 -2.57 -12.65 -16.05
CA GLY A 58 -2.13 -14.03 -15.82
C GLY A 58 -1.55 -14.69 -17.05
N GLN A 59 -2.13 -14.44 -18.22
CA GLN A 59 -1.63 -14.93 -19.51
C GLN A 59 -0.39 -14.18 -20.03
N SER A 60 -0.04 -13.05 -19.43
CA SER A 60 1.06 -12.19 -19.89
C SER A 60 2.35 -12.35 -19.10
N VAL A 61 2.34 -13.07 -17.98
CA VAL A 61 3.47 -13.22 -17.05
C VAL A 61 4.13 -14.59 -17.14
N ASP A 62 5.32 -14.74 -16.58
CA ASP A 62 6.05 -16.01 -16.51
C ASP A 62 5.61 -16.86 -15.31
N LYS A 63 5.28 -16.20 -14.19
CA LYS A 63 4.77 -16.83 -12.97
C LYS A 63 3.65 -16.00 -12.36
N ILE A 64 2.75 -16.67 -11.65
CA ILE A 64 1.62 -16.07 -10.96
C ILE A 64 1.75 -16.35 -9.46
N MET A 65 1.61 -15.30 -8.65
CA MET A 65 1.26 -15.38 -7.26
C MET A 65 -0.24 -15.12 -7.14
N ASP A 66 -0.96 -16.16 -6.77
CA ASP A 66 -2.43 -16.11 -6.64
C ASP A 66 -2.80 -15.46 -5.32
N LEU A 67 -3.64 -14.41 -5.38
CA LEU A 67 -4.10 -13.69 -4.19
C LEU A 67 -5.11 -14.50 -3.37
N ASN A 68 -5.82 -15.44 -4.00
CA ASN A 68 -6.82 -16.33 -3.38
C ASN A 68 -7.70 -15.63 -2.34
N ILE A 69 -8.34 -14.52 -2.74
CA ILE A 69 -9.20 -13.73 -1.86
C ILE A 69 -10.53 -14.48 -1.67
N PRO A 70 -10.92 -14.82 -0.44
CA PRO A 70 -12.22 -15.43 -0.19
C PRO A 70 -13.36 -14.60 -0.76
N PRO A 71 -14.40 -15.21 -1.35
CA PRO A 71 -15.55 -14.49 -1.87
C PRO A 71 -16.25 -13.70 -0.76
N PHE A 72 -16.72 -12.52 -1.09
CA PHE A 72 -17.43 -11.63 -0.19
C PHE A 72 -18.40 -10.75 -1.00
N GLU A 73 -19.32 -10.11 -0.32
CA GLU A 73 -20.20 -9.13 -0.93
C GLU A 73 -19.45 -8.00 -1.61
N SER A 74 -20.08 -7.35 -2.58
CA SER A 74 -19.49 -6.23 -3.30
C SER A 74 -19.19 -5.09 -2.34
N ALA A 75 -17.92 -4.76 -2.20
CA ALA A 75 -17.45 -3.69 -1.35
C ALA A 75 -16.24 -3.01 -2.02
N PRO A 76 -15.92 -1.77 -1.67
CA PRO A 76 -14.68 -1.14 -2.10
C PRO A 76 -13.49 -2.04 -1.81
N GLY A 77 -12.53 -2.14 -2.75
CA GLY A 77 -11.46 -3.15 -2.76
C GLY A 77 -10.42 -3.06 -1.63
N THR A 78 -10.87 -2.98 -0.38
CA THR A 78 -9.98 -2.87 0.81
C THR A 78 -9.22 -4.17 1.06
N ARG A 79 -9.89 -5.32 0.98
CA ARG A 79 -9.23 -6.63 1.17
C ARG A 79 -8.24 -6.95 0.07
N SER A 80 -8.58 -6.66 -1.19
CA SER A 80 -7.65 -6.86 -2.29
C SER A 80 -6.40 -5.99 -2.18
N TYR A 81 -6.53 -4.78 -1.64
CA TYR A 81 -5.39 -3.92 -1.33
C TYR A 81 -4.50 -4.57 -0.26
N MET A 82 -5.06 -4.95 0.88
CA MET A 82 -4.30 -5.55 1.98
C MET A 82 -3.58 -6.83 1.55
N ILE A 83 -4.25 -7.72 0.84
CA ILE A 83 -3.64 -8.97 0.35
C ILE A 83 -2.55 -8.66 -0.69
N SER A 84 -2.71 -7.65 -1.54
CA SER A 84 -1.67 -7.23 -2.48
C SER A 84 -0.43 -6.72 -1.77
N VAL A 85 -0.59 -5.89 -0.72
CA VAL A 85 0.53 -5.40 0.10
C VAL A 85 1.22 -6.55 0.82
N MET A 86 0.47 -7.44 1.46
CA MET A 86 1.03 -8.64 2.11
C MET A 86 1.79 -9.52 1.13
N SER A 87 1.27 -9.71 -0.09
CA SER A 87 1.93 -10.48 -1.13
C SER A 87 3.27 -9.87 -1.55
N LEU A 88 3.31 -8.54 -1.70
CA LEU A 88 4.56 -7.82 -2.02
C LEU A 88 5.57 -7.94 -0.88
N LEU A 89 5.14 -7.86 0.39
CA LEU A 89 6.01 -8.08 1.55
C LEU A 89 6.56 -9.51 1.57
N LEU A 90 5.73 -10.53 1.32
CA LEU A 90 6.19 -11.92 1.24
C LEU A 90 7.20 -12.13 0.11
N ILE A 91 6.99 -11.50 -1.05
CA ILE A 91 7.94 -11.53 -2.16
C ILE A 91 9.25 -10.86 -1.75
N ALA A 92 9.19 -9.69 -1.10
CA ALA A 92 10.37 -8.96 -0.63
C ALA A 92 11.17 -9.79 0.40
N ILE A 93 10.50 -10.41 1.38
CA ILE A 93 11.11 -11.32 2.35
C ILE A 93 11.80 -12.47 1.61
N ARG A 94 11.14 -13.09 0.64
CA ARG A 94 11.74 -14.21 -0.11
C ARG A 94 12.94 -13.79 -0.95
N ILE A 95 12.88 -12.63 -1.56
CA ILE A 95 14.02 -12.08 -2.34
C ILE A 95 15.21 -11.83 -1.40
N GLY A 96 14.99 -11.21 -0.25
CA GLY A 96 16.04 -10.94 0.73
C GLY A 96 16.68 -12.22 1.27
N GLU A 97 15.88 -13.23 1.60
CA GLU A 97 16.34 -14.57 2.01
C GLU A 97 17.21 -15.23 0.92
N VAL A 98 16.74 -15.27 -0.32
CA VAL A 98 17.50 -15.87 -1.44
C VAL A 98 18.78 -15.10 -1.74
N ARG A 99 18.82 -13.81 -1.54
CA ARG A 99 20.01 -12.96 -1.71
C ARG A 99 20.96 -12.97 -0.52
N GLY A 100 20.62 -13.65 0.56
CA GLY A 100 21.42 -13.70 1.78
C GLY A 100 21.45 -12.38 2.56
N CYS A 101 20.45 -11.52 2.40
CA CYS A 101 20.32 -10.30 3.19
C CYS A 101 19.99 -10.61 4.66
N TYR A 102 19.37 -11.75 4.90
CA TYR A 102 19.06 -12.32 6.22
C TYR A 102 18.92 -13.85 6.12
N THR A 103 18.96 -14.49 7.26
CA THR A 103 18.87 -15.95 7.39
C THR A 103 17.44 -16.46 7.13
N MET A 104 17.31 -17.76 6.97
CA MET A 104 16.00 -18.41 6.85
C MET A 104 15.16 -18.23 8.14
N ASP A 105 15.80 -18.24 9.31
CA ASP A 105 15.11 -18.07 10.60
C ASP A 105 14.58 -16.61 10.71
N GLU A 106 15.39 -15.60 10.41
CA GLU A 106 14.94 -14.21 10.37
C GLU A 106 13.80 -14.01 9.38
N ALA A 107 13.87 -14.64 8.19
CA ALA A 107 12.78 -14.60 7.21
C ALA A 107 11.50 -15.28 7.73
N MET A 108 11.64 -16.33 8.52
CA MET A 108 10.52 -17.02 9.16
C MET A 108 9.89 -16.13 10.22
N ASP A 109 10.68 -15.50 11.08
CA ASP A 109 10.22 -14.57 12.10
C ASP A 109 9.43 -13.41 11.49
N MET A 110 9.91 -12.80 10.40
CA MET A 110 9.17 -11.76 9.67
C MET A 110 7.78 -12.26 9.20
N ARG A 111 7.68 -13.50 8.72
CA ARG A 111 6.39 -14.09 8.31
C ARG A 111 5.47 -14.34 9.49
N PHE A 112 6.01 -14.80 10.63
CA PHE A 112 5.25 -14.96 11.87
C PHE A 112 4.76 -13.61 12.41
N ASP A 113 5.57 -12.57 12.36
CA ASP A 113 5.17 -11.23 12.75
C ASP A 113 3.99 -10.73 11.92
N MET A 114 3.97 -10.98 10.61
CA MET A 114 2.82 -10.62 9.77
C MET A 114 1.53 -11.35 10.22
N VAL A 115 1.63 -12.62 10.60
CA VAL A 115 0.47 -13.38 11.11
C VAL A 115 0.01 -12.83 12.46
N GLU A 116 0.94 -12.51 13.36
CA GLU A 116 0.62 -11.96 14.67
C GLU A 116 -0.02 -10.57 14.57
N GLN A 117 0.49 -9.70 13.69
CA GLN A 117 -0.14 -8.41 13.38
C GLN A 117 -1.59 -8.59 12.93
N GLY A 118 -1.87 -9.57 12.07
CA GLY A 118 -3.23 -9.89 11.64
C GLY A 118 -4.14 -10.30 12.80
N LYS A 119 -3.64 -11.12 13.73
CA LYS A 119 -4.40 -11.53 14.92
C LYS A 119 -4.68 -10.35 15.86
N GLN A 120 -3.68 -9.49 16.07
CA GLN A 120 -3.84 -8.30 16.91
C GLN A 120 -4.84 -7.32 16.30
N LEU A 121 -4.76 -7.08 14.99
CA LEU A 121 -5.74 -6.27 14.28
C LEU A 121 -7.17 -6.82 14.46
N GLY A 122 -7.34 -8.14 14.36
CA GLY A 122 -8.64 -8.81 14.59
C GLY A 122 -9.22 -8.55 15.97
N LYS A 123 -8.37 -8.43 17.01
CA LYS A 123 -8.81 -8.10 18.37
C LYS A 123 -9.19 -6.62 18.55
N LEU A 124 -8.54 -5.72 17.79
CA LEU A 124 -8.78 -4.28 17.87
C LEU A 124 -10.02 -3.84 17.07
N LEU A 125 -10.33 -4.53 15.98
CA LEU A 125 -11.39 -4.16 15.05
C LEU A 125 -12.75 -3.90 15.72
N PRO A 126 -13.27 -4.71 16.64
CA PRO A 126 -14.58 -4.45 17.26
C PRO A 126 -14.66 -3.09 17.96
N GLY A 127 -13.61 -2.71 18.72
CA GLY A 127 -13.55 -1.41 19.38
C GLY A 127 -13.35 -0.25 18.42
N MET A 128 -12.62 -0.46 17.35
CA MET A 128 -12.41 0.55 16.32
C MET A 128 -13.67 0.81 15.49
N CYS A 129 -14.46 -0.22 15.21
CA CYS A 129 -15.69 -0.07 14.42
C CYS A 129 -16.64 0.94 15.04
N GLU A 130 -16.84 0.90 16.35
CA GLU A 130 -17.72 1.86 17.05
C GLU A 130 -17.18 3.29 16.93
N GLN A 131 -15.88 3.48 17.15
CA GLN A 131 -15.25 4.81 17.05
C GLN A 131 -15.35 5.37 15.63
N VAL A 132 -15.07 4.52 14.62
CA VAL A 132 -15.18 4.91 13.21
C VAL A 132 -16.61 5.24 12.84
N TYR A 133 -17.59 4.50 13.34
CA TYR A 133 -19.00 4.79 13.13
C TYR A 133 -19.39 6.17 13.67
N GLN A 134 -18.96 6.49 14.89
CA GLN A 134 -19.24 7.80 15.51
C GLN A 134 -18.59 8.95 14.73
N ILE A 135 -17.38 8.76 14.21
CA ILE A 135 -16.72 9.75 13.34
C ILE A 135 -17.49 9.88 12.01
N ALA A 136 -17.89 8.76 11.41
CA ALA A 136 -18.63 8.75 10.16
C ALA A 136 -19.98 9.48 10.29
N GLU A 137 -20.70 9.31 11.42
CA GLU A 137 -21.93 10.04 11.69
C GLU A 137 -21.71 11.56 11.81
N LYS A 138 -20.62 11.99 12.45
CA LYS A 138 -20.25 13.42 12.51
C LYS A 138 -19.86 14.00 11.15
N TRP A 139 -19.27 13.19 10.30
CA TRP A 139 -18.67 13.63 9.05
C TRP A 139 -19.51 13.31 7.80
N LYS A 140 -20.67 12.66 7.96
CA LYS A 140 -21.52 12.26 6.83
C LYS A 140 -21.91 13.41 5.90
N ASP A 141 -22.03 14.63 6.44
CA ASP A 141 -22.44 15.82 5.70
C ASP A 141 -21.24 16.67 5.21
N MET A 142 -20.00 16.28 5.48
CA MET A 142 -18.80 16.95 4.96
C MET A 142 -18.82 16.97 3.44
N GLU A 143 -18.37 18.09 2.86
CA GLU A 143 -18.33 18.27 1.41
C GLU A 143 -17.13 17.58 0.77
N ALA A 144 -16.01 17.50 1.50
CA ALA A 144 -14.75 16.91 1.02
C ALA A 144 -13.98 16.22 2.15
N TYR A 145 -12.95 15.46 1.76
CA TYR A 145 -12.09 14.75 2.70
C TYR A 145 -10.63 14.88 2.31
N ASP A 146 -9.76 15.19 3.28
CA ASP A 146 -8.31 15.20 3.13
C ASP A 146 -7.69 13.99 3.83
N PHE A 147 -6.74 13.35 3.16
CA PHE A 147 -5.88 12.32 3.72
C PHE A 147 -4.45 12.83 3.73
N VAL A 148 -3.93 13.08 4.92
CA VAL A 148 -2.62 13.69 5.13
C VAL A 148 -1.63 12.65 5.64
N GLY A 149 -0.46 12.55 5.03
CA GLY A 149 0.57 11.62 5.46
C GLY A 149 1.91 11.89 4.79
N THR A 150 2.98 11.27 5.29
CA THR A 150 4.34 11.39 4.75
C THR A 150 4.94 10.01 4.55
N GLY A 151 5.75 9.82 3.51
CA GLY A 151 6.37 8.53 3.21
C GLY A 151 5.33 7.43 2.93
N PHE A 152 5.35 6.34 3.69
CA PHE A 152 4.37 5.25 3.53
C PHE A 152 2.94 5.67 3.89
N ASP A 153 2.79 6.59 4.84
CA ASP A 153 1.48 7.10 5.25
C ASP A 153 0.82 7.94 4.14
N TYR A 154 1.63 8.63 3.31
CA TYR A 154 1.14 9.28 2.09
C TYR A 154 0.51 8.28 1.10
N ALA A 155 1.14 7.12 0.91
CA ALA A 155 0.60 6.07 0.05
C ALA A 155 -0.69 5.47 0.63
N THR A 156 -0.78 5.34 1.96
CA THR A 156 -2.00 4.93 2.65
C THR A 156 -3.11 5.98 2.49
N GLY A 157 -2.75 7.26 2.57
CA GLY A 157 -3.67 8.37 2.30
C GLY A 157 -4.20 8.34 0.87
N TRP A 158 -3.35 8.04 -0.10
CA TRP A 158 -3.76 7.85 -1.49
C TRP A 158 -4.81 6.74 -1.64
N PHE A 159 -4.60 5.61 -0.99
CA PHE A 159 -5.60 4.54 -0.95
C PHE A 159 -6.91 5.02 -0.30
N GLY A 160 -6.83 5.71 0.85
CA GLY A 160 -7.99 6.22 1.59
C GLY A 160 -8.87 7.15 0.75
N HIS A 161 -8.27 8.15 0.09
CA HIS A 161 -9.04 9.07 -0.74
C HIS A 161 -9.75 8.37 -1.91
N ALA A 162 -9.07 7.39 -2.54
CA ALA A 162 -9.69 6.61 -3.61
C ALA A 162 -10.93 5.84 -3.12
N LYS A 163 -10.92 5.35 -1.87
CA LYS A 163 -12.08 4.66 -1.27
C LYS A 163 -13.23 5.60 -0.98
N VAL A 164 -12.98 6.87 -0.66
CA VAL A 164 -14.04 7.88 -0.53
C VAL A 164 -14.73 8.12 -1.88
N PHE A 165 -13.96 8.25 -2.97
CA PHE A 165 -14.54 8.33 -4.30
C PHE A 165 -15.38 7.11 -4.65
N GLU A 166 -14.85 5.91 -4.43
CA GLU A 166 -15.51 4.66 -4.79
C GLU A 166 -16.78 4.38 -3.96
N ALA A 167 -16.77 4.72 -2.67
CA ALA A 167 -17.85 4.38 -1.75
C ALA A 167 -18.90 5.50 -1.60
N LEU A 168 -18.48 6.76 -1.62
CA LEU A 168 -19.34 7.91 -1.30
C LEU A 168 -19.62 8.81 -2.50
N GLY A 169 -18.80 8.74 -3.56
CA GLY A 169 -18.87 9.68 -4.68
C GLY A 169 -18.55 11.13 -4.29
N LYS A 170 -17.97 11.35 -3.10
CA LYS A 170 -17.58 12.66 -2.62
C LYS A 170 -16.14 12.97 -2.99
N TYR A 171 -15.83 14.27 -3.09
CA TYR A 171 -14.45 14.71 -3.34
C TYR A 171 -13.54 14.34 -2.17
N ALA A 172 -12.38 13.83 -2.50
CA ALA A 172 -11.31 13.58 -1.55
C ALA A 172 -9.95 13.83 -2.19
N MET A 173 -8.95 14.18 -1.38
CA MET A 173 -7.57 14.31 -1.83
C MET A 173 -6.64 13.62 -0.85
N HIS A 174 -5.45 13.28 -1.30
CA HIS A 174 -4.34 12.91 -0.44
C HIS A 174 -3.21 13.90 -0.66
N ILE A 175 -2.51 14.24 0.40
CA ILE A 175 -1.50 15.29 0.36
C ILE A 175 -0.38 14.98 1.35
N ASN A 176 0.84 15.36 1.00
CA ASN A 176 1.97 15.32 1.92
C ASN A 176 1.75 16.29 3.08
N SER A 177 2.17 15.92 4.29
CA SER A 177 1.95 16.73 5.49
C SER A 177 2.56 18.13 5.40
N GLU A 178 3.72 18.29 4.77
CA GLU A 178 4.34 19.61 4.58
C GLU A 178 3.52 20.47 3.61
N GLU A 179 3.10 19.89 2.49
CA GLU A 179 2.28 20.59 1.50
C GLU A 179 0.89 20.93 2.06
N TRP A 180 0.33 20.06 2.89
CA TRP A 180 -0.93 20.32 3.56
C TRP A 180 -0.82 21.53 4.49
N LEU A 181 0.25 21.63 5.28
CA LEU A 181 0.51 22.78 6.15
C LEU A 181 0.66 24.08 5.37
N HIS A 182 1.25 24.03 4.17
CA HIS A 182 1.42 25.21 3.33
C HIS A 182 0.15 25.64 2.60
N MET A 183 -0.55 24.70 1.96
CA MET A 183 -1.67 25.01 1.09
C MET A 183 -3.00 25.12 1.83
N ASN A 184 -3.27 24.20 2.76
CA ASN A 184 -4.54 24.15 3.46
C ASN A 184 -4.72 25.29 4.48
N PHE A 185 -3.62 25.95 4.86
CA PHE A 185 -3.67 27.19 5.65
C PHE A 185 -4.54 28.28 4.99
N PHE A 186 -4.65 28.30 3.66
CA PHE A 186 -5.45 29.28 2.93
C PHE A 186 -6.90 28.83 2.68
N MET A 187 -7.29 27.65 3.12
CA MET A 187 -8.65 27.14 2.94
C MET A 187 -9.64 27.93 3.78
N ARG A 188 -10.82 28.25 3.20
CA ARG A 188 -11.84 29.07 3.88
C ARG A 188 -12.93 28.24 4.56
N ASN A 189 -13.28 27.09 4.07
CA ASN A 189 -14.39 26.28 4.57
C ASN A 189 -13.87 25.02 5.25
N VAL A 190 -12.94 25.15 6.18
CA VAL A 190 -12.29 24.01 6.87
C VAL A 190 -13.28 23.18 7.69
N ASP A 191 -14.35 23.77 8.16
CA ASP A 191 -15.44 23.14 8.88
C ASP A 191 -16.26 22.16 8.05
N LYS A 192 -16.12 22.23 6.72
CA LYS A 192 -16.79 21.33 5.75
C LYS A 192 -15.89 20.21 5.21
N ILE A 193 -14.68 20.11 5.71
CA ILE A 193 -13.68 19.16 5.24
C ILE A 193 -13.28 18.21 6.37
N GLY A 194 -13.52 16.92 6.17
CA GLY A 194 -13.04 15.88 7.07
C GLY A 194 -11.56 15.62 6.84
N THR A 195 -10.68 15.95 7.79
CA THR A 195 -9.24 15.73 7.65
C THR A 195 -8.79 14.52 8.45
N ILE A 196 -8.18 13.55 7.76
CA ILE A 196 -7.62 12.32 8.31
C ILE A 196 -6.10 12.41 8.24
N ILE A 197 -5.44 12.52 9.39
CA ILE A 197 -3.99 12.52 9.48
C ILE A 197 -3.52 11.10 9.79
N ILE A 198 -2.71 10.54 8.90
CA ILE A 198 -2.10 9.22 9.05
C ILE A 198 -0.65 9.43 9.48
N ALA A 199 -0.33 9.01 10.70
CA ALA A 199 1.01 9.15 11.25
C ALA A 199 1.41 7.88 11.99
N ASN A 200 2.49 7.24 11.55
CA ASN A 200 3.08 6.16 12.31
C ASN A 200 4.17 6.70 13.27
N THR A 201 4.48 5.93 14.31
CA THR A 201 5.38 6.35 15.39
C THR A 201 6.82 6.60 14.97
N HIS A 202 7.24 6.17 13.78
CA HIS A 202 8.59 6.41 13.27
C HIS A 202 8.79 7.82 12.69
N ILE A 203 7.70 8.54 12.40
CA ILE A 203 7.75 9.92 11.86
C ILE A 203 7.92 10.95 12.97
N THR A 204 7.57 10.64 14.22
CA THR A 204 7.76 11.53 15.36
C THR A 204 9.24 11.87 15.65
N CYS A 205 10.20 11.17 15.07
CA CYS A 205 11.61 11.50 15.14
C CYS A 205 12.04 12.72 14.29
N LEU A 206 11.16 13.23 13.43
CA LEU A 206 11.42 14.42 12.61
C LEU A 206 10.83 15.72 13.21
N LEU A 207 10.08 15.62 14.30
CA LEU A 207 9.66 16.79 15.07
C LEU A 207 10.71 17.07 16.15
N PRO A 208 11.37 18.26 16.16
CA PRO A 208 12.56 18.52 16.97
C PRO A 208 12.28 18.79 18.45
N SER A 209 11.37 18.09 19.11
CA SER A 209 11.11 18.30 20.54
C SER A 209 10.53 17.13 21.35
N VAL A 210 10.60 15.89 20.88
CA VAL A 210 10.28 14.74 21.74
C VAL A 210 11.49 13.81 21.85
N THR A 211 12.33 14.07 22.83
CA THR A 211 13.40 13.18 23.26
C THR A 211 12.79 11.90 23.85
N CYS A 212 12.72 10.85 23.08
CA CYS A 212 12.46 9.52 23.61
C CYS A 212 13.79 8.83 23.90
N SER A 213 14.27 8.93 25.14
CA SER A 213 15.45 8.24 25.64
C SER A 213 15.06 6.92 26.30
N ASN A 214 14.44 5.98 25.60
CA ASN A 214 14.32 4.62 26.13
C ASN A 214 14.04 3.61 25.00
N ARG A 215 14.91 2.62 24.90
CA ARG A 215 14.87 1.52 23.92
C ARG A 215 13.82 0.44 24.21
N ASN A 216 12.76 0.75 24.98
CA ASN A 216 11.69 -0.17 25.34
C ASN A 216 10.32 0.48 25.16
N CYS A 217 10.08 1.21 24.08
CA CYS A 217 8.74 1.74 23.79
C CYS A 217 7.91 0.68 23.08
N SER A 218 6.98 0.07 23.76
CA SER A 218 5.80 -0.55 23.15
C SER A 218 5.09 0.52 22.29
N PRO A 219 4.56 0.18 21.10
CA PRO A 219 3.87 1.15 20.29
C PRO A 219 2.70 1.76 21.07
N PRO A 220 2.54 3.08 21.06
CA PRO A 220 1.40 3.72 21.72
C PRO A 220 0.10 3.32 21.01
N PRO A 221 -1.02 3.29 21.74
CA PRO A 221 -2.31 3.01 21.15
C PRO A 221 -2.63 4.05 20.08
N VAL A 222 -3.20 3.62 18.98
CA VAL A 222 -3.69 4.48 17.89
C VAL A 222 -4.67 5.49 18.49
N ARG A 223 -4.29 6.76 18.53
CA ARG A 223 -5.18 7.83 18.95
C ARG A 223 -5.78 8.50 17.72
N PHE A 224 -7.08 8.37 17.57
CA PHE A 224 -7.84 9.21 16.67
C PHE A 224 -8.11 10.53 17.41
N THR A 225 -7.41 11.60 17.05
CA THR A 225 -7.74 12.94 17.56
C THR A 225 -8.72 13.58 16.60
N CYS A 226 -9.94 13.79 17.07
CA CYS A 226 -10.91 14.64 16.42
C CYS A 226 -10.73 16.04 17.06
N ASN A 227 -10.26 17.04 16.31
CA ASN A 227 -10.30 18.41 16.77
C ASN A 227 -11.77 18.86 16.78
N SER A 228 -12.32 18.97 17.99
CA SER A 228 -13.56 19.68 18.25
C SER A 228 -13.17 20.99 18.93
N GLU A 229 -13.01 22.06 18.14
CA GLU A 229 -13.29 23.44 18.51
C GLU A 229 -13.63 24.21 17.24
#